data_665debe0b3111de8ccef1da66aaa21c8
#
_entry.id   665debe0b3111de8ccef1da66aaa21c8
#
_cell.length_a   1.000
_cell.length_b   1.000
_cell.length_c   1.000
_cell.angle_alpha   90.00
_cell.angle_beta   90.00
_cell.angle_gamma   90.00
#
_symmetry.space_group_name_H-M   'P 1'
#
loop_
_entity.id
_entity.type
_entity.pdbx_description
1 polymer ?
#
loop_
_entity_poly.entity_id
_entity_poly.type
_entity_poly.pdbx_seq_one_letter_code
_entity_poly.pdbx_strand_id
1 'polypeptide(L)'
;QSLLDTQSQAAQTTATGLTKLQSALSAFKTALASLASKPGQSVTQYSASASDTSVLSATASAKAQPTSTPLFVEQLATTHQVAYQDLPAVPAGPGSMSVQLANGSSFAVDLASADADGDGTLSQTEIARAINSSANGQATAMVVTVAGQTQLVLSSGVSGAGGEISLDTTGLSGALKTALEDPAKKKVLVAAQDAVVW
;
A
#
# COMPACT_ATOMS: atom_id res chain seq x y z
N GLN A 1 43.27 -68.13 -17.35
CA GLN A 1 42.30 -67.41 -16.48
C GLN A 1 42.64 -65.94 -16.35
N SER A 2 43.94 -65.53 -16.13
CA SER A 2 44.33 -64.13 -15.87
C SER A 2 44.02 -63.15 -17.02
N LEU A 3 44.06 -63.62 -18.30
CA LEU A 3 43.75 -62.74 -19.44
C LEU A 3 42.26 -62.39 -19.51
N LEU A 4 41.39 -63.38 -19.22
CA LEU A 4 39.94 -63.17 -19.15
C LEU A 4 39.55 -62.24 -18.03
N ASP A 5 40.21 -62.34 -16.88
CA ASP A 5 39.94 -61.45 -15.73
C ASP A 5 40.35 -60.01 -16.05
N THR A 6 41.51 -59.81 -16.70
CA THR A 6 41.97 -58.51 -17.15
C THR A 6 41.02 -57.88 -18.17
N GLN A 7 40.52 -58.66 -19.13
CA GLN A 7 39.53 -58.17 -20.10
C GLN A 7 38.20 -57.83 -19.45
N SER A 8 37.75 -58.67 -18.49
CA SER A 8 36.53 -58.42 -17.75
C SER A 8 36.65 -57.12 -16.89
N GLN A 9 37.77 -56.92 -16.24
CA GLN A 9 38.02 -55.66 -15.47
C GLN A 9 38.07 -54.44 -16.39
N ALA A 10 38.71 -54.54 -17.55
CA ALA A 10 38.75 -53.45 -18.52
C ALA A 10 37.35 -53.09 -19.04
N ALA A 11 36.54 -54.11 -19.34
CA ALA A 11 35.14 -53.93 -19.77
C ALA A 11 34.28 -53.27 -18.66
N GLN A 12 34.43 -53.72 -17.41
CA GLN A 12 33.74 -53.14 -16.26
C GLN A 12 34.17 -51.70 -16.02
N THR A 13 35.45 -51.39 -16.15
CA THR A 13 35.96 -50.01 -15.99
C THR A 13 35.38 -49.09 -17.07
N THR A 14 35.35 -49.58 -18.31
CA THR A 14 34.75 -48.85 -19.45
C THR A 14 33.26 -48.64 -19.23
N ALA A 15 32.51 -49.67 -18.82
CA ALA A 15 31.08 -49.58 -18.53
C ALA A 15 30.81 -48.57 -17.38
N THR A 16 31.60 -48.61 -16.34
CA THR A 16 31.51 -47.65 -15.21
C THR A 16 31.82 -46.22 -15.67
N GLY A 17 32.82 -46.02 -16.53
CA GLY A 17 33.17 -44.77 -17.13
C GLY A 17 32.03 -44.17 -17.97
N LEU A 18 31.44 -45.03 -18.83
CA LEU A 18 30.27 -44.63 -19.63
C LEU A 18 29.05 -44.25 -18.80
N THR A 19 28.78 -45.02 -17.72
CA THR A 19 27.66 -44.70 -16.81
C THR A 19 27.89 -43.34 -16.09
N LYS A 20 29.13 -43.06 -15.67
CA LYS A 20 29.50 -41.77 -15.07
C LYS A 20 29.33 -40.62 -16.05
N LEU A 21 29.77 -40.81 -17.30
CA LEU A 21 29.58 -39.83 -18.39
C LEU A 21 28.10 -39.55 -18.66
N GLN A 22 27.31 -40.63 -18.76
CA GLN A 22 25.86 -40.51 -18.96
C GLN A 22 25.17 -39.77 -17.80
N SER A 23 25.56 -40.07 -16.58
CA SER A 23 25.04 -39.37 -15.40
C SER A 23 25.44 -37.88 -15.38
N ALA A 24 26.68 -37.56 -15.72
CA ALA A 24 27.15 -36.16 -15.81
C ALA A 24 26.41 -35.39 -16.93
N LEU A 25 26.21 -36.04 -18.10
CA LEU A 25 25.49 -35.44 -19.21
C LEU A 25 23.99 -35.21 -18.87
N SER A 26 23.39 -36.14 -18.14
CA SER A 26 22.02 -36.02 -17.65
C SER A 26 21.88 -34.89 -16.62
N ALA A 27 22.84 -34.78 -15.69
CA ALA A 27 22.87 -33.69 -14.73
C ALA A 27 23.04 -32.33 -15.42
N PHE A 28 23.93 -32.23 -16.40
CA PHE A 28 24.11 -31.03 -17.22
C PHE A 28 22.84 -30.65 -17.97
N LYS A 29 22.19 -31.62 -18.61
CA LYS A 29 20.89 -31.42 -19.31
C LYS A 29 19.83 -30.89 -18.35
N THR A 30 19.74 -31.46 -17.15
CA THR A 30 18.78 -31.02 -16.13
C THR A 30 19.07 -29.60 -15.64
N ALA A 31 20.33 -29.28 -15.40
CA ALA A 31 20.75 -27.93 -15.02
C ALA A 31 20.44 -26.90 -16.11
N LEU A 32 20.71 -27.23 -17.37
CA LEU A 32 20.40 -26.37 -18.50
C LEU A 32 18.87 -26.19 -18.67
N ALA A 33 18.10 -27.26 -18.54
CA ALA A 33 16.64 -27.21 -18.59
C ALA A 33 16.06 -26.35 -17.45
N SER A 34 16.62 -26.45 -16.25
CA SER A 34 16.19 -25.63 -15.11
C SER A 34 16.51 -24.15 -15.30
N LEU A 35 17.59 -23.83 -16.00
CA LEU A 35 17.94 -22.45 -16.35
C LEU A 35 17.02 -21.91 -17.44
N ALA A 36 16.62 -22.74 -18.41
CA ALA A 36 15.75 -22.36 -19.51
C ALA A 36 14.26 -22.32 -19.15
N SER A 37 13.84 -23.08 -18.11
CA SER A 37 12.42 -23.25 -17.76
C SER A 37 11.90 -22.34 -16.66
N LYS A 38 12.74 -21.48 -16.07
CA LYS A 38 12.26 -20.49 -15.09
C LYS A 38 11.61 -19.30 -15.81
N PRO A 39 10.28 -19.15 -15.77
CA PRO A 39 9.62 -17.98 -16.36
C PRO A 39 10.15 -16.71 -15.66
N GLY A 40 10.69 -15.79 -16.43
CA GLY A 40 11.18 -14.50 -15.94
C GLY A 40 12.67 -14.45 -15.55
N GLN A 41 13.42 -15.54 -15.64
CA GLN A 41 14.89 -15.52 -15.53
C GLN A 41 15.52 -15.65 -16.92
N SER A 42 15.88 -14.52 -17.49
CA SER A 42 16.78 -14.45 -18.64
C SER A 42 18.23 -14.60 -18.16
N VAL A 43 19.07 -15.19 -18.97
CA VAL A 43 20.54 -15.21 -18.75
C VAL A 43 21.10 -13.77 -18.76
N THR A 44 20.39 -12.86 -19.37
CA THR A 44 20.64 -11.41 -19.30
C THR A 44 19.76 -10.81 -18.19
N GLN A 45 20.38 -10.32 -17.13
CA GLN A 45 19.73 -9.49 -16.13
C GLN A 45 19.94 -8.02 -16.47
N TYR A 46 18.85 -7.29 -16.49
CA TYR A 46 18.87 -5.85 -16.63
C TYR A 46 18.70 -5.22 -15.25
N SER A 47 19.46 -4.17 -14.98
CA SER A 47 19.29 -3.35 -13.78
C SER A 47 18.81 -1.96 -14.19
N ALA A 48 17.98 -1.37 -13.37
CA ALA A 48 17.62 0.03 -13.47
C ALA A 48 18.22 0.78 -12.29
N SER A 49 18.71 1.97 -12.53
CA SER A 49 19.21 2.88 -11.50
C SER A 49 18.58 4.25 -11.68
N ALA A 50 18.26 4.91 -10.58
CA ALA A 50 17.86 6.31 -10.57
C ALA A 50 19.01 7.15 -10.02
N SER A 51 19.16 8.37 -10.51
CA SER A 51 20.17 9.33 -10.02
C SER A 51 19.91 9.74 -8.57
N ASP A 52 18.63 9.76 -8.17
CA ASP A 52 18.19 10.01 -6.80
C ASP A 52 17.15 8.97 -6.40
N THR A 53 17.54 8.06 -5.52
CA THR A 53 16.68 6.98 -5.03
C THR A 53 15.70 7.41 -3.95
N SER A 54 15.82 8.63 -3.42
CA SER A 54 14.86 9.20 -2.48
C SER A 54 13.59 9.71 -3.19
N VAL A 55 13.71 10.02 -4.48
CA VAL A 55 12.62 10.57 -5.31
C VAL A 55 11.98 9.50 -6.19
N LEU A 56 12.78 8.57 -6.71
CA LEU A 56 12.32 7.58 -7.67
C LEU A 56 12.99 6.23 -7.43
N SER A 57 12.20 5.18 -7.43
CA SER A 57 12.68 3.80 -7.53
C SER A 57 12.40 3.24 -8.92
N ALA A 58 13.38 2.55 -9.50
CA ALA A 58 13.26 1.95 -10.80
C ALA A 58 13.59 0.46 -10.75
N THR A 59 12.81 -0.35 -11.46
CA THR A 59 13.06 -1.78 -11.62
C THR A 59 13.06 -2.15 -13.09
N ALA A 60 13.98 -3.02 -13.49
CA ALA A 60 14.04 -3.51 -14.86
C ALA A 60 13.40 -4.90 -14.97
N SER A 61 12.60 -5.11 -16.01
CA SER A 61 12.09 -6.44 -16.37
C SER A 61 13.09 -7.19 -17.23
N ALA A 62 12.90 -8.53 -17.36
CA ALA A 62 13.74 -9.37 -18.21
C ALA A 62 13.68 -9.00 -19.72
N LYS A 63 12.72 -8.16 -20.12
CA LYS A 63 12.54 -7.67 -21.49
C LYS A 63 12.91 -6.19 -21.64
N ALA A 64 13.51 -5.58 -20.61
CA ALA A 64 13.89 -4.18 -20.66
C ALA A 64 14.89 -3.93 -21.80
N GLN A 65 14.77 -2.79 -22.46
CA GLN A 65 15.75 -2.30 -23.42
C GLN A 65 16.66 -1.28 -22.75
N PRO A 66 17.95 -1.25 -23.03
CA PRO A 66 18.83 -0.21 -22.52
C PRO A 66 18.34 1.16 -22.98
N THR A 67 18.03 2.02 -22.02
CA THR A 67 17.61 3.39 -22.29
C THR A 67 18.01 4.28 -21.13
N SER A 68 18.15 5.57 -21.39
CA SER A 68 18.30 6.62 -20.38
C SER A 68 17.21 7.66 -20.64
N THR A 69 16.35 7.86 -19.66
CA THR A 69 15.23 8.80 -19.77
C THR A 69 15.37 9.84 -18.69
N PRO A 70 15.50 11.14 -19.05
CA PRO A 70 15.39 12.20 -18.06
C PRO A 70 13.95 12.26 -17.55
N LEU A 71 13.79 12.39 -16.24
CA LEU A 71 12.48 12.59 -15.59
C LEU A 71 12.51 13.93 -14.88
N PHE A 72 11.48 14.71 -15.09
CA PHE A 72 11.26 15.97 -14.40
C PHE A 72 9.97 15.87 -13.57
N VAL A 73 10.10 16.08 -12.25
CA VAL A 73 8.96 16.10 -11.34
C VAL A 73 8.47 17.54 -11.25
N GLU A 74 7.32 17.82 -11.86
CA GLU A 74 6.70 19.13 -11.83
C GLU A 74 5.95 19.36 -10.51
N GLN A 75 5.26 18.31 -10.01
CA GLN A 75 4.48 18.36 -8.81
C GLN A 75 4.58 17.05 -8.04
N LEU A 76 4.70 17.13 -6.72
CA LEU A 76 4.60 15.97 -5.84
C LEU A 76 3.14 15.67 -5.51
N ALA A 77 2.83 14.40 -5.28
CA ALA A 77 1.55 14.00 -4.74
C ALA A 77 1.32 14.61 -3.34
N THR A 78 0.11 15.06 -3.08
CA THR A 78 -0.29 15.61 -1.78
C THR A 78 -1.28 14.71 -1.09
N THR A 79 -1.24 14.72 0.24
CA THR A 79 -2.18 13.97 1.08
C THR A 79 -3.37 14.86 1.42
N HIS A 80 -4.59 14.38 1.17
CA HIS A 80 -5.80 15.13 1.47
C HIS A 80 -5.93 15.41 2.96
N GLN A 81 -6.23 16.69 3.28
CA GLN A 81 -6.57 17.11 4.62
C GLN A 81 -7.84 17.97 4.60
N VAL A 82 -8.80 17.60 5.44
CA VAL A 82 -10.07 18.31 5.58
C VAL A 82 -10.36 18.59 7.05
N ALA A 83 -10.79 19.80 7.34
CA ALA A 83 -11.22 20.22 8.68
C ALA A 83 -12.74 20.40 8.72
N TYR A 84 -13.34 19.94 9.81
CA TYR A 84 -14.72 20.22 10.17
C TYR A 84 -14.72 21.15 11.37
N GLN A 85 -15.24 22.36 11.18
CA GLN A 85 -15.21 23.45 12.15
C GLN A 85 -16.51 23.46 12.96
N ASP A 86 -16.44 23.93 14.19
CA ASP A 86 -17.62 24.16 15.04
C ASP A 86 -18.59 22.99 15.12
N LEU A 87 -18.03 21.75 15.19
CA LEU A 87 -18.87 20.59 15.44
C LEU A 87 -19.40 20.64 16.87
N PRO A 88 -20.72 20.52 17.07
CA PRO A 88 -21.30 20.54 18.41
C PRO A 88 -20.95 19.27 19.17
N ALA A 89 -20.84 19.37 20.49
CA ALA A 89 -21.02 18.18 21.33
C ALA A 89 -22.47 17.73 21.21
N VAL A 90 -22.68 16.43 21.01
CA VAL A 90 -24.00 15.85 20.78
C VAL A 90 -24.29 14.76 21.82
N PRO A 91 -25.56 14.46 22.10
CA PRO A 91 -25.88 13.29 22.94
C PRO A 91 -25.20 12.03 22.39
N ALA A 92 -24.76 11.16 23.31
CA ALA A 92 -24.17 9.88 22.95
C ALA A 92 -25.13 9.04 22.11
N GLY A 93 -24.59 8.22 21.23
CA GLY A 93 -25.38 7.32 20.36
C GLY A 93 -25.96 7.94 19.09
N PRO A 94 -25.26 8.88 18.39
CA PRO A 94 -25.78 9.48 17.15
C PRO A 94 -25.87 8.49 15.98
N GLY A 95 -25.32 7.29 16.10
CA GLY A 95 -25.30 6.25 15.08
C GLY A 95 -23.91 5.95 14.54
N SER A 96 -23.82 5.59 13.27
CA SER A 96 -22.57 5.26 12.60
C SER A 96 -22.40 6.10 11.33
N MET A 97 -21.14 6.30 10.92
CA MET A 97 -20.79 6.92 9.64
C MET A 97 -19.74 6.07 8.91
N SER A 98 -19.51 6.34 7.65
CA SER A 98 -18.44 5.74 6.89
C SER A 98 -17.49 6.82 6.36
N VAL A 99 -16.19 6.59 6.51
CA VAL A 99 -15.16 7.38 5.85
C VAL A 99 -14.78 6.70 4.56
N GLN A 100 -14.85 7.40 3.46
CA GLN A 100 -14.59 6.90 2.11
C GLN A 100 -13.41 7.64 1.51
N LEU A 101 -12.56 6.92 0.78
CA LEU A 101 -11.48 7.48 -0.02
C LEU A 101 -11.79 7.32 -1.50
N ALA A 102 -11.34 8.26 -2.32
CA ALA A 102 -11.61 8.26 -3.75
C ALA A 102 -11.06 7.03 -4.50
N ASN A 103 -10.08 6.31 -3.91
CA ASN A 103 -9.59 5.04 -4.45
C ASN A 103 -10.56 3.85 -4.26
N GLY A 104 -11.73 4.08 -3.67
CA GLY A 104 -12.76 3.07 -3.38
C GLY A 104 -12.62 2.39 -2.01
N SER A 105 -11.57 2.67 -1.25
CA SER A 105 -11.44 2.18 0.12
C SER A 105 -12.40 2.90 1.04
N SER A 106 -12.95 2.20 2.02
CA SER A 106 -13.84 2.78 3.02
C SER A 106 -13.78 2.00 4.34
N PHE A 107 -14.08 2.67 5.43
CA PHE A 107 -14.25 2.03 6.74
C PHE A 107 -15.40 2.66 7.51
N ALA A 108 -16.12 1.83 8.25
CA ALA A 108 -17.21 2.27 9.10
C ALA A 108 -16.69 2.74 10.46
N VAL A 109 -17.28 3.79 11.00
CA VAL A 109 -16.99 4.35 12.31
C VAL A 109 -18.28 4.27 13.15
N ASP A 110 -18.25 3.46 14.19
CA ASP A 110 -19.35 3.38 15.15
C ASP A 110 -19.21 4.50 16.19
N LEU A 111 -20.17 5.41 16.19
CA LEU A 111 -20.26 6.48 17.18
C LEU A 111 -21.31 6.19 18.25
N ALA A 112 -22.06 5.09 18.11
CA ALA A 112 -23.07 4.72 19.10
C ALA A 112 -22.44 4.34 20.45
N SER A 113 -21.21 3.82 20.43
CA SER A 113 -20.44 3.39 21.60
C SER A 113 -19.18 4.23 21.85
N ALA A 114 -19.08 5.42 21.25
CA ALA A 114 -17.86 6.22 21.26
C ALA A 114 -17.70 7.13 22.49
N ASP A 115 -18.76 7.33 23.28
CA ASP A 115 -18.73 8.01 24.58
C ASP A 115 -17.89 7.17 25.57
N ALA A 116 -16.65 7.57 25.78
CA ALA A 116 -15.69 6.78 26.52
C ALA A 116 -15.56 7.20 27.97
N ASP A 117 -15.92 8.44 28.30
CA ASP A 117 -15.92 8.94 29.68
C ASP A 117 -17.30 8.75 30.37
N GLY A 118 -18.33 8.38 29.58
CA GLY A 118 -19.66 8.06 30.09
C GLY A 118 -20.44 9.28 30.55
N ASP A 119 -20.11 10.48 30.03
CA ASP A 119 -20.79 11.72 30.42
C ASP A 119 -22.12 11.93 29.69
N GLY A 120 -22.47 11.02 28.77
CA GLY A 120 -23.70 11.03 27.98
C GLY A 120 -23.63 11.97 26.77
N THR A 121 -22.48 12.54 26.49
CA THR A 121 -22.22 13.38 25.31
C THR A 121 -21.08 12.83 24.47
N LEU A 122 -21.06 13.14 23.18
CA LEU A 122 -20.00 12.76 22.28
C LEU A 122 -19.22 14.03 21.89
N SER A 123 -18.01 14.12 22.37
CA SER A 123 -17.08 15.21 22.11
C SER A 123 -16.32 15.00 20.78
N GLN A 124 -15.74 16.06 20.21
CA GLN A 124 -14.88 15.95 19.03
C GLN A 124 -13.66 15.04 19.26
N THR A 125 -13.14 14.98 20.48
CA THR A 125 -12.01 14.10 20.83
C THR A 125 -12.41 12.63 20.78
N GLU A 126 -13.61 12.30 21.18
CA GLU A 126 -14.13 10.94 21.12
C GLU A 126 -14.46 10.53 19.69
N ILE A 127 -15.00 11.44 18.89
CA ILE A 127 -15.18 11.23 17.45
C ILE A 127 -13.82 10.93 16.79
N ALA A 128 -12.79 11.75 17.07
CA ALA A 128 -11.45 11.54 16.52
C ALA A 128 -10.86 10.18 16.94
N ARG A 129 -11.05 9.77 18.19
CA ARG A 129 -10.62 8.48 18.71
C ARG A 129 -11.34 7.32 18.02
N ALA A 130 -12.66 7.40 17.83
CA ALA A 130 -13.45 6.39 17.14
C ALA A 130 -12.99 6.23 15.68
N ILE A 131 -12.74 7.33 14.97
CA ILE A 131 -12.20 7.32 13.61
C ILE A 131 -10.83 6.61 13.60
N ASN A 132 -9.90 7.02 14.47
CA ASN A 132 -8.56 6.43 14.52
C ASN A 132 -8.57 4.93 14.84
N SER A 133 -9.48 4.49 15.71
CA SER A 133 -9.62 3.07 16.05
C SER A 133 -10.10 2.22 14.87
N SER A 134 -10.90 2.79 13.98
CA SER A 134 -11.49 2.09 12.83
C SER A 134 -10.67 2.23 11.54
N ALA A 135 -9.79 3.24 11.48
CA ALA A 135 -9.17 3.67 10.22
C ALA A 135 -8.10 2.72 9.65
N ASN A 136 -7.49 1.86 10.46
CA ASN A 136 -6.44 0.93 10.02
C ASN A 136 -5.34 1.57 9.14
N GLY A 137 -4.96 2.82 9.45
CA GLY A 137 -3.97 3.58 8.68
C GLY A 137 -4.51 4.24 7.40
N GLN A 138 -5.78 4.05 7.04
CA GLN A 138 -6.38 4.68 5.85
C GLN A 138 -6.63 6.17 6.05
N ALA A 139 -6.85 6.60 7.28
CA ALA A 139 -6.97 8.00 7.66
C ALA A 139 -6.52 8.21 9.10
N THR A 140 -6.26 9.46 9.46
CA THR A 140 -5.99 9.88 10.83
C THR A 140 -6.88 11.07 11.17
N ALA A 141 -7.47 11.05 12.35
CA ALA A 141 -8.28 12.15 12.88
C ALA A 141 -7.57 12.81 14.07
N MET A 142 -7.59 14.11 14.12
CA MET A 142 -7.07 14.89 15.26
C MET A 142 -7.98 16.09 15.55
N VAL A 143 -7.96 16.53 16.79
CA VAL A 143 -8.65 17.75 17.21
C VAL A 143 -7.62 18.85 17.39
N VAL A 144 -7.82 19.97 16.71
CA VAL A 144 -6.91 21.12 16.71
C VAL A 144 -7.68 22.37 17.09
N THR A 145 -7.12 23.18 17.95
CA THR A 145 -7.69 24.49 18.30
C THR A 145 -6.91 25.59 17.60
N VAL A 146 -7.60 26.35 16.77
CA VAL A 146 -7.05 27.51 16.04
C VAL A 146 -7.86 28.75 16.40
N ALA A 147 -7.19 29.78 16.86
CA ALA A 147 -7.83 31.05 17.28
C ALA A 147 -9.01 30.86 18.25
N GLY A 148 -8.90 29.89 19.16
CA GLY A 148 -9.94 29.57 20.15
C GLY A 148 -11.09 28.70 19.63
N GLN A 149 -11.09 28.32 18.35
CA GLN A 149 -12.09 27.41 17.77
C GLN A 149 -11.50 26.01 17.59
N THR A 150 -12.26 25.03 18.03
CA THR A 150 -11.89 23.61 17.93
C THR A 150 -12.37 23.03 16.59
N GLN A 151 -11.49 22.31 15.92
CA GLN A 151 -11.75 21.70 14.62
C GLN A 151 -11.37 20.22 14.65
N LEU A 152 -12.18 19.39 14.04
CA LEU A 152 -11.82 18.00 13.74
C LEU A 152 -11.13 17.94 12.39
N VAL A 153 -9.85 17.60 12.37
CA VAL A 153 -9.05 17.49 11.15
C VAL A 153 -8.87 16.03 10.79
N LEU A 154 -9.21 15.68 9.58
CA LEU A 154 -8.99 14.36 8.98
C LEU A 154 -7.87 14.46 7.94
N SER A 155 -6.89 13.59 8.05
CA SER A 155 -5.79 13.44 7.08
C SER A 155 -5.86 12.05 6.47
N SER A 156 -5.77 11.98 5.15
CA SER A 156 -5.72 10.69 4.44
C SER A 156 -4.40 9.96 4.72
N GLY A 157 -4.44 8.65 4.82
CA GLY A 157 -3.25 7.80 4.81
C GLY A 157 -2.71 7.51 3.40
N VAL A 158 -3.44 7.96 2.38
CA VAL A 158 -3.12 7.74 0.95
C VAL A 158 -2.78 9.09 0.32
N SER A 159 -1.65 9.18 -0.36
CA SER A 159 -1.27 10.35 -1.16
C SER A 159 -1.88 10.28 -2.57
N GLY A 160 -2.01 11.44 -3.21
CA GLY A 160 -2.59 11.55 -4.55
C GLY A 160 -4.10 11.70 -4.54
N ALA A 161 -4.69 11.86 -5.73
CA ALA A 161 -6.11 12.06 -5.92
C ALA A 161 -6.96 10.93 -5.32
N GLY A 162 -6.44 9.69 -5.32
CA GLY A 162 -7.08 8.54 -4.69
C GLY A 162 -7.25 8.65 -3.17
N GLY A 163 -6.55 9.58 -2.53
CA GLY A 163 -6.63 9.85 -1.09
C GLY A 163 -7.70 10.87 -0.69
N GLU A 164 -8.51 11.39 -1.59
CA GLU A 164 -9.57 12.34 -1.24
C GLU A 164 -10.59 11.71 -0.28
N ILE A 165 -10.80 12.36 0.87
CA ILE A 165 -11.70 11.91 1.93
C ILE A 165 -13.09 12.48 1.70
N SER A 166 -14.10 11.61 1.79
CA SER A 166 -15.51 11.96 1.91
C SER A 166 -16.14 11.22 3.09
N LEU A 167 -17.21 11.78 3.65
CA LEU A 167 -17.97 11.17 4.75
C LEU A 167 -19.34 10.76 4.22
N ASP A 168 -19.72 9.52 4.48
CA ASP A 168 -21.10 9.06 4.36
C ASP A 168 -21.74 9.10 5.76
N THR A 169 -22.67 10.02 5.92
CA THR A 169 -23.37 10.33 7.17
C THR A 169 -24.77 9.73 7.23
N THR A 170 -25.14 8.86 6.27
CA THR A 170 -26.51 8.31 6.17
C THR A 170 -26.94 7.56 7.42
N GLY A 171 -25.99 6.92 8.11
CA GLY A 171 -26.24 6.21 9.38
C GLY A 171 -26.22 7.10 10.64
N LEU A 172 -25.98 8.42 10.47
CA LEU A 172 -26.02 9.38 11.59
C LEU A 172 -27.38 10.04 11.72
N SER A 173 -27.64 10.60 12.89
CA SER A 173 -28.83 11.38 13.21
C SER A 173 -28.48 12.65 13.99
N GLY A 174 -29.45 13.58 14.07
CA GLY A 174 -29.37 14.76 14.92
C GLY A 174 -28.37 15.83 14.44
N ALA A 175 -27.89 16.62 15.40
CA ALA A 175 -27.08 17.81 15.13
C ALA A 175 -25.71 17.49 14.52
N LEU A 176 -25.11 16.33 14.84
CA LEU A 176 -23.83 15.91 14.27
C LEU A 176 -23.93 15.68 12.76
N LYS A 177 -24.96 14.98 12.29
CA LYS A 177 -25.21 14.80 10.86
C LYS A 177 -25.32 16.15 10.15
N THR A 178 -26.19 17.02 10.65
CA THR A 178 -26.39 18.36 10.08
C THR A 178 -25.09 19.15 10.01
N ALA A 179 -24.26 19.07 11.06
CA ALA A 179 -22.99 19.80 11.11
C ALA A 179 -21.93 19.24 10.15
N LEU A 180 -21.87 17.92 9.95
CA LEU A 180 -20.93 17.27 9.01
C LEU A 180 -21.34 17.47 7.55
N GLU A 181 -22.64 17.60 7.28
CA GLU A 181 -23.18 17.88 5.94
C GLU A 181 -23.16 19.36 5.56
N ASP A 182 -22.93 20.26 6.52
CA ASP A 182 -22.87 21.69 6.27
C ASP A 182 -21.57 22.07 5.53
N PRO A 183 -21.65 22.53 4.29
CA PRO A 183 -20.47 22.91 3.51
C PRO A 183 -19.73 24.11 4.11
N ALA A 184 -20.40 24.96 4.89
CA ALA A 184 -19.77 26.10 5.55
C ALA A 184 -18.84 25.67 6.71
N LYS A 185 -19.06 24.49 7.26
CA LYS A 185 -18.22 23.90 8.32
C LYS A 185 -17.08 23.04 7.81
N LYS A 186 -17.16 22.62 6.54
CA LYS A 186 -16.15 21.81 5.88
C LYS A 186 -15.12 22.71 5.19
N LYS A 187 -13.84 22.54 5.53
CA LYS A 187 -12.74 23.26 4.90
C LYS A 187 -11.66 22.28 4.44
N VAL A 188 -11.37 22.27 3.15
CA VAL A 188 -10.20 21.54 2.62
C VAL A 188 -8.96 22.36 2.97
N LEU A 189 -8.06 21.75 3.74
CA LEU A 189 -6.78 22.36 4.13
C LEU A 189 -5.71 22.05 3.09
N VAL A 190 -5.67 20.80 2.61
CA VAL A 190 -4.79 20.33 1.55
C VAL A 190 -5.63 19.48 0.58
N ALA A 191 -5.63 19.84 -0.69
CA ALA A 191 -6.31 19.05 -1.71
C ALA A 191 -5.52 17.75 -2.01
N ALA A 192 -6.24 16.67 -2.34
CA ALA A 192 -5.64 15.46 -2.86
C ALA A 192 -5.20 15.70 -4.31
N GLN A 193 -3.91 15.57 -4.59
CA GLN A 193 -3.35 15.78 -5.93
C GLN A 193 -2.33 14.71 -6.24
N ASP A 194 -2.35 14.21 -7.48
CA ASP A 194 -1.34 13.26 -7.96
C ASP A 194 -0.01 13.97 -8.27
N ALA A 195 1.06 13.21 -8.26
CA ALA A 195 2.33 13.69 -8.79
C ALA A 195 2.23 13.88 -10.31
N VAL A 196 2.88 14.90 -10.81
CA VAL A 196 3.03 15.15 -12.26
C VAL A 196 4.48 14.99 -12.62
N VAL A 197 4.75 14.09 -13.57
CA VAL A 197 6.09 13.72 -14.04
C VAL A 197 6.11 13.76 -15.55
N TRP A 198 7.16 14.35 -16.13
CA TRP A 198 7.40 14.44 -17.57
C TRP A 198 8.68 13.72 -17.98
#